data_3231c11e156714609f509a9625c03dcc
#
_entry.id   3231c11e156714609f509a9625c03dcc
#
_cell.length_a   1.000
_cell.length_b   1.000
_cell.length_c   1.000
_cell.angle_alpha   90.00
_cell.angle_beta   90.00
_cell.angle_gamma   90.00
#
_symmetry.space_group_name_H-M   'P 1'
#
loop_
_entity.id
_entity.type
_entity.pdbx_description
1 polymer ?
#
loop_
_entity_poly.entity_id
_entity_poly.type
_entity_poly.pdbx_seq_one_letter_code
_entity_poly.pdbx_strand_id
1 'polypeptide(L)'
;ADPTFIYAKDNLHPGEQGHLFMAQAVWQSLAPMMKWKSDVAFAEGEKLKLLRESSATLRDAWLKQTGHKRPGVKGGLPVAEAEARSAQILKDYLN
;
A
#
# COMPACT_ATOMS: atom_id res chain seq x y z
N ALA A 1 -8.98 24.41 6.47
CA ALA A 1 -9.16 22.97 6.25
C ALA A 1 -10.01 22.73 5.01
N ASP A 2 -9.68 21.71 4.24
CA ASP A 2 -10.45 21.32 3.05
C ASP A 2 -11.76 20.64 3.50
N PRO A 3 -12.95 21.22 3.19
CA PRO A 3 -14.21 20.63 3.61
C PRO A 3 -14.55 19.32 2.89
N THR A 4 -13.83 18.98 1.80
CA THR A 4 -14.01 17.72 1.08
C THR A 4 -13.14 16.59 1.64
N PHE A 5 -12.21 16.91 2.55
CA PHE A 5 -11.35 15.91 3.18
C PHE A 5 -12.16 15.03 4.14
N ILE A 6 -12.06 13.72 3.93
CA ILE A 6 -12.71 12.71 4.78
C ILE A 6 -11.65 11.78 5.33
N TYR A 7 -11.35 11.91 6.63
CA TYR A 7 -10.41 11.05 7.32
C TYR A 7 -10.93 9.61 7.47
N ALA A 8 -12.17 9.48 7.93
CA ALA A 8 -12.81 8.18 8.11
C ALA A 8 -14.33 8.33 7.87
N LYS A 9 -14.88 7.59 6.91
CA LYS A 9 -16.31 7.64 6.59
C LYS A 9 -17.21 7.16 7.71
N ASP A 10 -16.75 6.16 8.47
CA ASP A 10 -17.47 5.55 9.60
C ASP A 10 -17.04 6.12 10.96
N ASN A 11 -16.23 7.18 10.97
CA ASN A 11 -15.63 7.79 12.15
C ASN A 11 -14.72 6.84 12.96
N LEU A 12 -14.31 5.73 12.37
CA LEU A 12 -13.49 4.71 13.04
C LEU A 12 -12.30 4.25 12.20
N HIS A 13 -12.56 3.84 10.95
CA HIS A 13 -11.53 3.29 10.06
C HIS A 13 -11.07 4.33 9.04
N PRO A 14 -9.79 4.76 9.08
CA PRO A 14 -9.28 5.71 8.09
C PRO A 14 -9.43 5.17 6.66
N GLY A 15 -9.89 6.01 5.75
CA GLY A 15 -9.93 5.71 4.32
C GLY A 15 -8.62 6.09 3.64
N GLU A 16 -8.64 6.18 2.30
CA GLU A 16 -7.44 6.54 1.52
C GLU A 16 -6.87 7.90 1.93
N GLN A 17 -7.72 8.90 2.08
CA GLN A 17 -7.30 10.25 2.49
C GLN A 17 -6.74 10.24 3.92
N GLY A 18 -7.35 9.50 4.84
CA GLY A 18 -6.86 9.36 6.20
C GLY A 18 -5.52 8.65 6.28
N HIS A 19 -5.34 7.58 5.50
CA HIS A 19 -4.06 6.87 5.41
C HIS A 19 -2.96 7.75 4.83
N LEU A 20 -3.23 8.50 3.76
CA LEU A 20 -2.26 9.43 3.18
C LEU A 20 -1.88 10.53 4.18
N PHE A 21 -2.86 11.09 4.88
CA PHE A 21 -2.61 12.09 5.92
C PHE A 21 -1.69 11.55 7.02
N MET A 22 -1.94 10.33 7.51
CA MET A 22 -1.08 9.68 8.51
C MET A 22 0.32 9.42 7.96
N ALA A 23 0.43 8.90 6.73
CA ALA A 23 1.72 8.62 6.09
C ALA A 23 2.55 9.90 5.95
N GLN A 24 1.94 11.01 5.53
CA GLN A 24 2.61 12.31 5.41
C GLN A 24 3.08 12.81 6.77
N ALA A 25 2.24 12.69 7.80
CA ALA A 25 2.60 13.13 9.16
C ALA A 25 3.78 12.33 9.72
N VAL A 26 3.77 11.01 9.54
CA VAL A 26 4.87 10.12 9.94
C VAL A 26 6.15 10.47 9.17
N TRP A 27 6.06 10.65 7.86
CA TRP A 27 7.21 11.00 7.03
C TRP A 27 7.82 12.34 7.45
N GLN A 28 6.99 13.38 7.62
CA GLN A 28 7.44 14.70 8.04
C GLN A 28 8.14 14.68 9.42
N SER A 29 7.71 13.79 10.31
CA SER A 29 8.31 13.62 11.62
C SER A 29 9.61 12.84 11.59
N LEU A 30 9.68 11.77 10.79
CA LEU A 30 10.84 10.87 10.75
C LEU A 30 11.95 11.32 9.79
N ALA A 31 11.61 11.94 8.67
CA ALA A 31 12.60 12.26 7.65
C ALA A 31 13.74 13.15 8.17
N PRO A 32 13.49 14.21 8.95
CA PRO A 32 14.57 15.02 9.53
C PRO A 32 15.46 14.22 10.49
N MET A 33 14.86 13.37 11.32
CA MET A 33 15.60 12.54 12.28
C MET A 33 16.51 11.53 11.59
N MET A 34 16.05 10.97 10.48
CA MET A 34 16.77 9.96 9.70
C MET A 34 17.63 10.57 8.60
N LYS A 35 17.66 11.89 8.46
CA LYS A 35 18.34 12.62 7.38
C LYS A 35 17.87 12.19 5.97
N TRP A 36 16.59 11.80 5.86
CA TRP A 36 15.94 11.50 4.59
C TRP A 36 15.45 12.78 3.92
N LYS A 37 15.20 12.72 2.61
CA LYS A 37 14.54 13.82 1.90
C LYS A 37 13.12 13.99 2.42
N SER A 38 12.78 15.19 2.87
CA SER A 38 11.44 15.48 3.41
C SER A 38 10.42 15.86 2.33
N ASP A 39 10.88 16.15 1.11
CA ASP A 39 10.06 16.60 -0.03
C ASP A 39 9.72 15.47 -1.02
N VAL A 40 9.81 14.23 -0.60
CA VAL A 40 9.49 13.08 -1.44
C VAL A 40 7.98 13.03 -1.70
N ALA A 41 7.60 12.95 -2.98
CA ALA A 41 6.22 12.74 -3.37
C ALA A 41 5.79 11.29 -3.16
N PHE A 42 4.55 11.10 -2.66
CA PHE A 42 3.96 9.77 -2.58
C PHE A 42 3.52 9.31 -3.98
N ALA A 43 3.51 7.99 -4.18
CA ALA A 43 3.09 7.41 -5.44
C ALA A 43 1.62 7.70 -5.73
N GLU A 44 1.32 8.08 -6.97
CA GLU A 44 -0.01 8.39 -7.46
C GLU A 44 -0.25 7.73 -8.82
N GLY A 45 -1.52 7.69 -9.25
CA GLY A 45 -1.89 7.21 -10.58
C GLY A 45 -1.44 5.78 -10.85
N GLU A 46 -0.85 5.54 -12.01
CA GLU A 46 -0.40 4.20 -12.43
C GLU A 46 0.67 3.63 -11.50
N LYS A 47 1.55 4.44 -10.95
CA LYS A 47 2.56 3.97 -10.00
C LYS A 47 1.92 3.44 -8.71
N LEU A 48 0.92 4.13 -8.18
CA LEU A 48 0.18 3.64 -7.01
C LEU A 48 -0.56 2.33 -7.32
N LYS A 49 -1.15 2.23 -8.52
CA LYS A 49 -1.82 1.02 -8.98
C LYS A 49 -0.85 -0.17 -9.03
N LEU A 50 0.35 0.01 -9.56
CA LEU A 50 1.38 -1.04 -9.58
C LEU A 50 1.78 -1.49 -8.17
N LEU A 51 1.97 -0.56 -7.24
CA LEU A 51 2.28 -0.89 -5.85
C LEU A 51 1.14 -1.68 -5.18
N ARG A 52 -0.10 -1.28 -5.42
CA ARG A 52 -1.27 -2.00 -4.89
C ARG A 52 -1.37 -3.41 -5.47
N GLU A 53 -1.13 -3.56 -6.76
CA GLU A 53 -1.14 -4.87 -7.43
C GLU A 53 -0.05 -5.79 -6.87
N SER A 54 1.16 -5.29 -6.71
CA SER A 54 2.27 -6.02 -6.10
C SER A 54 1.92 -6.48 -4.69
N SER A 55 1.45 -5.57 -3.84
CA SER A 55 1.08 -5.87 -2.47
C SER A 55 -0.06 -6.88 -2.38
N ALA A 56 -1.10 -6.73 -3.21
CA ALA A 56 -2.24 -7.65 -3.23
C ALA A 56 -1.83 -9.05 -3.70
N THR A 57 -0.97 -9.14 -4.71
CA THR A 57 -0.45 -10.41 -5.21
C THR A 57 0.26 -11.20 -4.11
N LEU A 58 1.15 -10.54 -3.38
CA LEU A 58 1.87 -11.18 -2.27
C LEU A 58 0.95 -11.51 -1.10
N ARG A 59 0.10 -10.57 -0.70
CA ARG A 59 -0.85 -10.77 0.40
C ARG A 59 -1.73 -12.00 0.15
N ASP A 60 -2.35 -12.09 -1.02
CA ASP A 60 -3.30 -13.17 -1.32
C ASP A 60 -2.60 -14.52 -1.38
N ALA A 61 -1.37 -14.58 -1.91
CA ALA A 61 -0.55 -15.78 -1.92
C ALA A 61 -0.22 -16.26 -0.50
N TRP A 62 0.23 -15.36 0.36
CA TRP A 62 0.59 -15.70 1.74
C TRP A 62 -0.62 -16.05 2.59
N LEU A 63 -1.76 -15.38 2.42
CA LEU A 63 -3.00 -15.72 3.11
C LEU A 63 -3.47 -17.13 2.73
N LYS A 64 -3.35 -17.50 1.46
CA LYS A 64 -3.64 -18.87 1.01
C LYS A 64 -2.66 -19.88 1.59
N GLN A 65 -1.37 -19.57 1.56
CA GLN A 65 -0.31 -20.45 2.08
C GLN A 65 -0.48 -20.75 3.57
N THR A 66 -0.87 -19.75 4.36
CA THR A 66 -1.09 -19.90 5.79
C THR A 66 -2.46 -20.50 6.14
N GLY A 67 -3.29 -20.78 5.14
CA GLY A 67 -4.62 -21.34 5.37
C GLY A 67 -5.60 -20.36 6.02
N HIS A 68 -5.40 -19.07 5.83
CA HIS A 68 -6.27 -18.05 6.41
C HIS A 68 -7.68 -18.10 5.84
N LYS A 69 -8.67 -18.30 6.73
CA LYS A 69 -10.07 -18.45 6.35
C LYS A 69 -10.90 -17.33 6.96
N ARG A 70 -11.20 -16.30 6.20
CA ARG A 70 -12.17 -15.28 6.57
C ARG A 70 -12.86 -14.74 5.32
N PRO A 71 -14.07 -14.13 5.48
CA PRO A 71 -14.79 -13.54 4.35
C PRO A 71 -13.93 -12.53 3.61
N GLY A 72 -13.99 -12.53 2.28
CA GLY A 72 -13.26 -11.60 1.43
C GLY A 72 -11.81 -11.99 1.11
N VAL A 73 -11.27 -13.06 1.70
CA VAL A 73 -9.96 -13.58 1.31
C VAL A 73 -10.09 -14.35 0.00
N LYS A 74 -9.40 -13.88 -1.02
CA LYS A 74 -9.37 -14.53 -2.34
C LYS A 74 -8.25 -15.57 -2.37
N GLY A 75 -8.44 -16.62 -3.19
CA GLY A 75 -7.36 -17.55 -3.47
C GLY A 75 -6.24 -16.83 -4.23
N GLY A 76 -5.01 -16.97 -3.77
CA GLY A 76 -3.83 -16.40 -4.42
C GLY A 76 -3.04 -17.41 -5.22
N LEU A 77 -2.02 -16.94 -5.92
CA LEU A 77 -1.02 -17.76 -6.60
C LEU A 77 -0.17 -18.52 -5.57
N PRO A 78 0.50 -19.63 -5.98
CA PRO A 78 1.59 -20.16 -5.18
C PRO A 78 2.61 -19.07 -4.84
N VAL A 79 3.20 -19.10 -3.64
CA VAL A 79 4.06 -18.01 -3.16
C VAL A 79 5.20 -17.71 -4.12
N ALA A 80 5.89 -18.73 -4.63
CA ALA A 80 7.00 -18.52 -5.57
C ALA A 80 6.58 -17.79 -6.85
N GLU A 81 5.40 -18.10 -7.38
CA GLU A 81 4.84 -17.40 -8.56
C GLU A 81 4.44 -15.96 -8.21
N ALA A 82 3.86 -15.76 -7.03
CA ALA A 82 3.50 -14.42 -6.56
C ALA A 82 4.72 -13.54 -6.37
N GLU A 83 5.81 -14.08 -5.84
CA GLU A 83 7.08 -13.37 -5.69
C GLU A 83 7.67 -12.97 -7.04
N ALA A 84 7.67 -13.88 -8.02
CA ALA A 84 8.14 -13.58 -9.37
C ALA A 84 7.29 -12.49 -10.04
N ARG A 85 5.96 -12.58 -9.91
CA ARG A 85 5.04 -11.57 -10.46
C ARG A 85 5.23 -10.22 -9.79
N SER A 86 5.30 -10.20 -8.47
CA SER A 86 5.54 -8.97 -7.71
C SER A 86 6.86 -8.31 -8.12
N ALA A 87 7.93 -9.09 -8.28
CA ALA A 87 9.23 -8.59 -8.75
C ALA A 87 9.12 -7.95 -10.14
N GLN A 88 8.35 -8.53 -11.05
CA GLN A 88 8.11 -7.95 -12.38
C GLN A 88 7.33 -6.64 -12.30
N ILE A 89 6.27 -6.59 -11.50
CA ILE A 89 5.48 -5.37 -11.28
C ILE A 89 6.38 -4.25 -10.72
N LEU A 90 7.27 -4.57 -9.78
CA LEU A 90 8.18 -3.59 -9.21
C LEU A 90 9.22 -3.10 -10.23
N LYS A 91 9.65 -3.93 -11.18
CA LYS A 91 10.47 -3.46 -12.31
C LYS A 91 9.72 -2.45 -13.17
N ASP A 92 8.46 -2.74 -13.46
CA ASP A 92 7.61 -1.82 -14.24
C ASP A 92 7.41 -0.49 -13.48
N TYR A 93 7.25 -0.56 -12.16
CA TYR A 93 7.19 0.63 -11.30
C TYR A 93 8.45 1.49 -11.39
N LEU A 94 9.63 0.88 -11.44
CA LEU A 94 10.92 1.58 -11.48
C LEU A 94 11.24 2.16 -12.88
N ASN A 95 10.57 1.71 -13.90
CA ASN A 95 10.68 2.27 -15.25
C ASN A 95 9.72 3.51 -15.40
#